data_e3f58d54c431177563a24db569a94123
#
_entry.id   e3f58d54c431177563a24db569a94123
#
_cell.length_a   1.000
_cell.length_b   1.000
_cell.length_c   1.000
_cell.angle_alpha   90.00
_cell.angle_beta   90.00
_cell.angle_gamma   90.00
#
_symmetry.space_group_name_H-M   'P 1'
#
loop_
_entity.id
_entity.type
_entity.pdbx_description
1 polymer ?
#
loop_
_entity_poly.entity_id
_entity_poly.type
_entity_poly.pdbx_seq_one_letter_code
_entity_poly.pdbx_strand_id
1 'polypeptide(L)'
;MTRSEKAQLLRDIAAERILIKDGPYGTAIQNYKLDEAGYRGGREFAQDQKGNNDLLNVTRPDVVSAICNAYIEAGADVLATNTFNANAISQADYGLQDMAREINLAAAKITRDCADAATAKD
;
A
#
# COMPACT_ATOMS: atom_id res chain seq x y z
N MET A 1 -2.44 11.51 20.14
CA MET A 1 -3.54 12.17 19.40
C MET A 1 -4.65 11.18 19.12
N THR A 2 -5.87 11.52 19.54
CA THR A 2 -7.06 10.70 19.32
C THR A 2 -7.51 10.75 17.84
N ARG A 3 -8.44 9.86 17.48
CA ARG A 3 -9.03 9.87 16.14
C ARG A 3 -9.74 11.20 15.83
N SER A 4 -10.45 11.74 16.83
CA SER A 4 -11.14 13.02 16.69
C SER A 4 -10.17 14.18 16.51
N GLU A 5 -9.08 14.19 17.26
CA GLU A 5 -8.04 15.21 17.13
C GLU A 5 -7.37 15.17 15.76
N LYS A 6 -7.09 13.97 15.24
CA LYS A 6 -6.53 13.80 13.89
C LYS A 6 -7.49 14.29 12.81
N ALA A 7 -8.77 13.97 12.95
CA ALA A 7 -9.80 14.44 12.02
C ALA A 7 -9.91 15.96 12.02
N GLN A 8 -9.84 16.58 13.19
CA GLN A 8 -9.88 18.03 13.30
C GLN A 8 -8.64 18.68 12.70
N LEU A 9 -7.46 18.10 12.93
CA LEU A 9 -6.21 18.57 12.33
C LEU A 9 -6.29 18.58 10.80
N LEU A 10 -6.84 17.53 10.20
CA LEU A 10 -7.03 17.47 8.74
C LEU A 10 -7.94 18.61 8.25
N ARG A 11 -9.04 18.87 8.95
CA ARG A 11 -9.94 19.99 8.60
C ARG A 11 -9.25 21.34 8.70
N ASP A 12 -8.48 21.55 9.76
CA ASP A 12 -7.77 22.80 9.99
C ASP A 12 -6.73 23.05 8.88
N ILE A 13 -5.97 22.02 8.49
CA ILE A 13 -4.99 22.13 7.41
C ILE A 13 -5.71 22.38 6.08
N ALA A 14 -6.79 21.66 5.80
CA ALA A 14 -7.56 21.80 4.56
C ALA A 14 -8.19 23.19 4.42
N ALA A 15 -8.43 23.89 5.53
CA ALA A 15 -8.93 25.27 5.51
C ALA A 15 -7.86 26.27 5.06
N GLU A 16 -6.57 25.92 5.18
CA GLU A 16 -5.45 26.80 4.86
C GLU A 16 -4.77 26.46 3.53
N ARG A 17 -4.79 25.20 3.14
CA ARG A 17 -4.14 24.72 1.91
C ARG A 17 -4.82 23.48 1.36
N ILE A 18 -4.51 23.13 0.11
CA ILE A 18 -4.99 21.90 -0.51
C ILE A 18 -4.23 20.71 0.08
N LEU A 19 -4.97 19.67 0.51
CA LEU A 19 -4.39 18.40 0.88
C LEU A 19 -4.11 17.58 -0.37
N ILE A 20 -2.94 16.97 -0.43
CA ILE A 20 -2.50 16.17 -1.57
C ILE A 20 -2.57 14.70 -1.20
N LYS A 21 -3.33 13.95 -1.97
CA LYS A 21 -3.39 12.49 -1.86
C LYS A 21 -2.30 11.88 -2.72
N ASP A 22 -1.82 10.71 -2.32
CA ASP A 22 -0.86 9.93 -3.12
C ASP A 22 -1.46 9.48 -4.47
N GLY A 23 -0.66 8.79 -5.26
CA GLY A 23 -1.03 8.34 -6.59
C GLY A 23 -1.18 6.81 -6.70
N PRO A 24 -1.26 6.30 -7.94
CA PRO A 24 -1.50 4.88 -8.19
C PRO A 24 -0.30 4.01 -7.82
N TYR A 25 -0.59 2.84 -7.23
CA TYR A 25 0.42 1.83 -6.96
C TYR A 25 0.72 0.96 -8.19
N GLY A 26 -0.30 0.60 -8.95
CA GLY A 26 -0.13 -0.27 -10.11
C GLY A 26 0.89 0.25 -11.11
N THR A 27 0.81 1.52 -11.47
CA THR A 27 1.78 2.16 -12.39
C THR A 27 3.18 2.18 -11.80
N ALA A 28 3.32 2.50 -10.51
CA ALA A 28 4.61 2.51 -9.83
C ALA A 28 5.21 1.11 -9.76
N ILE A 29 4.41 0.08 -9.50
CA ILE A 29 4.85 -1.32 -9.47
C ILE A 29 5.37 -1.75 -10.84
N GLN A 30 4.74 -1.33 -11.93
CA GLN A 30 5.20 -1.65 -13.29
C GLN A 30 6.65 -1.24 -13.54
N ASN A 31 7.11 -0.17 -12.94
CA ASN A 31 8.49 0.31 -13.10
C ASN A 31 9.52 -0.65 -12.49
N TYR A 32 9.12 -1.51 -11.57
CA TYR A 32 10.00 -2.52 -10.98
C TYR A 32 10.20 -3.73 -11.89
N LYS A 33 9.35 -3.90 -12.90
CA LYS A 33 9.44 -5.00 -13.90
C LYS A 33 9.59 -6.37 -13.24
N LEU A 34 8.80 -6.63 -12.21
CA LEU A 34 8.85 -7.88 -11.48
C LEU A 34 8.39 -9.05 -12.36
N ASP A 35 9.17 -10.12 -12.34
CA ASP A 35 8.79 -11.40 -12.96
C ASP A 35 7.97 -12.25 -11.97
N GLU A 36 7.63 -13.47 -12.36
CA GLU A 36 6.88 -14.38 -11.49
C GLU A 36 7.59 -14.60 -10.17
N ALA A 37 8.91 -14.83 -10.18
CA ALA A 37 9.70 -15.01 -8.95
C ALA A 37 9.67 -13.74 -8.08
N GLY A 38 9.72 -12.57 -8.70
CA GLY A 38 9.63 -11.29 -8.01
C GLY A 38 8.31 -11.13 -7.28
N TYR A 39 7.19 -11.49 -7.91
CA TYR A 39 5.88 -11.45 -7.27
C TYR A 39 5.74 -12.47 -6.13
N ARG A 40 6.39 -13.62 -6.23
CA ARG A 40 6.32 -14.66 -5.19
C ARG A 40 7.12 -14.32 -3.94
N GLY A 41 8.19 -13.55 -4.08
CA GLY A 41 9.02 -13.15 -2.95
C GLY A 41 9.62 -14.31 -2.17
N GLY A 42 9.95 -15.41 -2.84
CA GLY A 42 10.49 -16.61 -2.20
C GLY A 42 9.43 -17.56 -1.62
N ARG A 43 8.15 -17.25 -1.78
CA ARG A 43 7.04 -18.12 -1.33
C ARG A 43 6.53 -18.96 -2.50
N GLU A 44 5.92 -20.10 -2.18
CA GLU A 44 5.32 -20.98 -3.18
C GLU A 44 3.80 -20.79 -3.23
N PHE A 45 3.27 -20.81 -4.47
CA PHE A 45 1.84 -20.70 -4.73
C PHE A 45 1.48 -21.72 -5.82
N ALA A 46 0.24 -22.23 -5.77
CA ALA A 46 -0.24 -23.22 -6.73
C ALA A 46 -0.43 -22.65 -8.14
N GLN A 47 -0.66 -21.35 -8.25
CA GLN A 47 -0.87 -20.65 -9.52
C GLN A 47 0.16 -19.54 -9.71
N ASP A 48 0.31 -19.06 -10.95
CA ASP A 48 1.14 -17.90 -11.25
C ASP A 48 0.58 -16.65 -10.61
N GLN A 49 1.47 -15.81 -10.08
CA GLN A 49 1.11 -14.60 -9.33
C GLN A 49 1.49 -13.31 -10.05
N LYS A 50 2.17 -13.38 -11.18
CA LYS A 50 2.59 -12.17 -11.90
C LYS A 50 1.36 -11.31 -12.25
N GLY A 51 1.39 -10.05 -11.83
CA GLY A 51 0.28 -9.13 -11.98
C GLY A 51 -0.59 -8.98 -10.74
N ASN A 52 -0.44 -9.85 -9.75
CA ASN A 52 -1.18 -9.75 -8.49
C ASN A 52 -0.51 -8.72 -7.57
N ASN A 53 -0.74 -7.44 -7.84
CA ASN A 53 -0.07 -6.33 -7.16
C ASN A 53 -0.38 -6.28 -5.66
N ASP A 54 -1.59 -6.65 -5.27
CA ASP A 54 -2.02 -6.64 -3.87
C ASP A 54 -1.25 -7.66 -3.02
N LEU A 55 -0.84 -8.79 -3.64
CA LEU A 55 -0.03 -9.80 -2.98
C LEU A 55 1.33 -9.26 -2.52
N LEU A 56 1.86 -8.24 -3.19
CA LEU A 56 3.16 -7.65 -2.86
C LEU A 56 3.21 -7.08 -1.44
N ASN A 57 2.07 -6.76 -0.86
CA ASN A 57 2.01 -6.36 0.56
C ASN A 57 2.59 -7.44 1.48
N VAL A 58 2.44 -8.69 1.10
CA VAL A 58 2.90 -9.86 1.85
C VAL A 58 4.26 -10.34 1.36
N THR A 59 4.44 -10.44 0.04
CA THR A 59 5.64 -11.05 -0.57
C THR A 59 6.79 -10.07 -0.77
N ARG A 60 6.48 -8.81 -1.05
CA ARG A 60 7.47 -7.76 -1.33
C ARG A 60 7.10 -6.46 -0.62
N PRO A 61 7.02 -6.48 0.71
CA PRO A 61 6.71 -5.27 1.47
C PRO A 61 7.73 -4.15 1.24
N ASP A 62 8.96 -4.50 0.86
CA ASP A 62 10.00 -3.55 0.48
C ASP A 62 9.59 -2.67 -0.71
N VAL A 63 9.01 -3.28 -1.74
CA VAL A 63 8.52 -2.56 -2.94
C VAL A 63 7.38 -1.62 -2.57
N VAL A 64 6.39 -2.12 -1.84
CA VAL A 64 5.22 -1.31 -1.45
C VAL A 64 5.63 -0.16 -0.53
N SER A 65 6.50 -0.41 0.41
CA SER A 65 7.05 0.61 1.31
C SER A 65 7.82 1.69 0.55
N ALA A 66 8.65 1.29 -0.41
CA ALA A 66 9.42 2.23 -1.23
C ALA A 66 8.51 3.16 -2.05
N ILE A 67 7.43 2.62 -2.61
CA ILE A 67 6.44 3.41 -3.37
C ILE A 67 5.75 4.40 -2.44
N CYS A 68 5.30 3.95 -1.27
CA CYS A 68 4.67 4.80 -0.27
C CYS A 68 5.59 5.96 0.14
N ASN A 69 6.85 5.66 0.42
CA ASN A 69 7.84 6.67 0.80
C ASN A 69 8.12 7.65 -0.33
N ALA A 70 8.12 7.20 -1.58
CA ALA A 70 8.29 8.09 -2.73
C ALA A 70 7.16 9.12 -2.83
N TYR A 71 5.91 8.70 -2.56
CA TYR A 71 4.79 9.63 -2.51
C TYR A 71 4.89 10.61 -1.34
N ILE A 72 5.35 10.15 -0.18
CA ILE A 72 5.57 11.03 0.98
C ILE A 72 6.62 12.09 0.64
N GLU A 73 7.74 11.69 0.04
CA GLU A 73 8.80 12.64 -0.37
C GLU A 73 8.32 13.64 -1.42
N ALA A 74 7.41 13.23 -2.28
CA ALA A 74 6.80 14.11 -3.27
C ALA A 74 5.79 15.10 -2.68
N GLY A 75 5.44 14.96 -1.41
CA GLY A 75 4.57 15.89 -0.68
C GLY A 75 3.16 15.40 -0.41
N ALA A 76 2.89 14.10 -0.50
CA ALA A 76 1.57 13.56 -0.19
C ALA A 76 1.24 13.75 1.30
N ASP A 77 0.05 14.25 1.57
CA ASP A 77 -0.49 14.42 2.93
C ASP A 77 -1.33 13.24 3.36
N VAL A 78 -1.95 12.56 2.41
CA VAL A 78 -2.89 11.45 2.65
C VAL A 78 -2.45 10.26 1.79
N LEU A 79 -2.32 9.12 2.44
CA LEU A 79 -1.86 7.90 1.80
C LEU A 79 -2.99 6.87 1.72
N ALA A 80 -3.08 6.19 0.58
CA ALA A 80 -3.95 5.03 0.43
C ALA A 80 -3.12 3.75 0.58
N THR A 81 -3.77 2.69 1.00
CA THR A 81 -3.15 1.36 1.02
C THR A 81 -3.12 0.75 -0.39
N ASN A 82 -2.19 -0.17 -0.63
CA ASN A 82 -2.14 -0.94 -1.88
C ASN A 82 -3.16 -2.09 -1.82
N THR A 83 -4.44 -1.77 -1.97
CA THR A 83 -5.55 -2.73 -1.79
C THR A 83 -6.63 -2.61 -2.86
N PHE A 84 -6.24 -2.39 -4.11
CA PHE A 84 -7.19 -2.23 -5.23
C PHE A 84 -8.03 -3.50 -5.45
N ASN A 85 -7.42 -4.67 -5.38
CA ASN A 85 -8.05 -5.97 -5.57
C ASN A 85 -7.89 -6.89 -4.35
N ALA A 86 -7.75 -6.34 -3.16
CA ALA A 86 -7.50 -7.12 -1.93
C ALA A 86 -8.80 -7.66 -1.31
N ASN A 87 -9.59 -8.34 -2.13
CA ASN A 87 -10.83 -9.00 -1.71
C ASN A 87 -10.86 -10.44 -2.21
N ALA A 88 -11.70 -11.26 -1.58
CA ALA A 88 -11.76 -12.69 -1.88
C ALA A 88 -12.13 -12.98 -3.34
N ILE A 89 -13.03 -12.19 -3.91
CA ILE A 89 -13.51 -12.39 -5.28
C ILE A 89 -12.37 -12.17 -6.28
N SER A 90 -11.66 -11.04 -6.19
CA SER A 90 -10.54 -10.74 -7.07
C SER A 90 -9.36 -11.69 -6.85
N GLN A 91 -9.05 -12.03 -5.60
CA GLN A 91 -7.95 -12.93 -5.28
C GLN A 91 -8.22 -14.38 -5.69
N ALA A 92 -9.47 -14.77 -5.89
CA ALA A 92 -9.82 -16.09 -6.40
C ALA A 92 -9.24 -16.35 -7.80
N ASP A 93 -9.02 -15.31 -8.62
CA ASP A 93 -8.38 -15.42 -9.93
C ASP A 93 -6.93 -15.95 -9.82
N TYR A 94 -6.31 -15.76 -8.67
CA TYR A 94 -4.94 -16.22 -8.37
C TYR A 94 -4.92 -17.40 -7.39
N GLY A 95 -6.08 -17.94 -7.03
CA GLY A 95 -6.19 -19.01 -6.03
C GLY A 95 -5.93 -18.56 -4.60
N LEU A 96 -6.05 -17.27 -4.31
CA LEU A 96 -5.71 -16.67 -3.02
C LEU A 96 -6.90 -16.04 -2.30
N GLN A 97 -8.10 -16.53 -2.56
CA GLN A 97 -9.31 -16.02 -1.92
C GLN A 97 -9.25 -16.03 -0.38
N ASP A 98 -8.50 -16.96 0.20
CA ASP A 98 -8.37 -17.08 1.65
C ASP A 98 -7.31 -16.14 2.24
N MET A 99 -6.53 -15.45 1.40
CA MET A 99 -5.48 -14.51 1.82
C MET A 99 -5.93 -13.05 1.88
N ALA A 100 -7.16 -12.76 1.52
CA ALA A 100 -7.63 -11.37 1.45
C ALA A 100 -7.39 -10.61 2.76
N ARG A 101 -7.69 -11.23 3.91
CA ARG A 101 -7.47 -10.61 5.21
C ARG A 101 -5.98 -10.33 5.47
N GLU A 102 -5.11 -11.29 5.21
CA GLU A 102 -3.66 -11.14 5.39
C GLU A 102 -3.11 -10.02 4.53
N ILE A 103 -3.54 -9.96 3.27
CA ILE A 103 -3.13 -8.91 2.31
C ILE A 103 -3.53 -7.53 2.82
N ASN A 104 -4.76 -7.36 3.30
CA ASN A 104 -5.25 -6.09 3.82
C ASN A 104 -4.52 -5.67 5.10
N LEU A 105 -4.29 -6.58 6.03
CA LEU A 105 -3.56 -6.28 7.26
C LEU A 105 -2.13 -5.86 6.97
N ALA A 106 -1.46 -6.55 6.05
CA ALA A 106 -0.10 -6.21 5.63
C ALA A 106 -0.06 -4.81 4.98
N ALA A 107 -1.01 -4.51 4.12
CA ALA A 107 -1.10 -3.19 3.48
C ALA A 107 -1.28 -2.07 4.51
N ALA A 108 -2.19 -2.25 5.44
CA ALA A 108 -2.46 -1.26 6.49
C ALA A 108 -1.22 -1.02 7.36
N LYS A 109 -0.51 -2.10 7.71
CA LYS A 109 0.71 -2.00 8.51
C LYS A 109 1.81 -1.24 7.77
N ILE A 110 2.06 -1.57 6.51
CA ILE A 110 3.09 -0.89 5.70
C ILE A 110 2.80 0.60 5.62
N THR A 111 1.57 0.96 5.25
CA THR A 111 1.19 2.37 5.09
C THR A 111 1.24 3.11 6.42
N ARG A 112 0.79 2.48 7.50
CA ARG A 112 0.86 3.08 8.84
C ARG A 112 2.30 3.33 9.28
N ASP A 113 3.17 2.35 9.09
CA ASP A 113 4.58 2.46 9.45
C ASP A 113 5.28 3.57 8.66
N CYS A 114 5.01 3.69 7.37
CA CYS A 114 5.57 4.77 6.53
C CYS A 114 5.08 6.14 7.00
N ALA A 115 3.79 6.27 7.28
CA ALA A 115 3.22 7.53 7.77
C ALA A 115 3.79 7.93 9.14
N ASP A 116 3.93 6.98 10.06
CA ASP A 116 4.48 7.25 11.38
C ASP A 116 5.95 7.66 11.30
N ALA A 117 6.74 7.00 10.45
CA ALA A 117 8.15 7.36 10.23
C ALA A 117 8.29 8.76 9.64
N ALA A 118 7.43 9.13 8.71
CA ALA A 118 7.42 10.48 8.12
C ALA A 118 7.04 11.54 9.16
N THR A 119 6.01 11.27 9.96
CA THR A 119 5.57 12.19 11.02
C THR A 119 6.67 12.41 12.06
N ALA A 120 7.43 11.36 12.39
CA ALA A 120 8.51 11.45 13.38
C ALA A 120 9.69 12.33 12.93
N LYS A 121 9.82 12.60 11.62
CA LYS A 121 10.88 13.47 11.06
C LYS A 121 10.56 14.94 11.11
N ASP A 122 9.31 15.30 11.33
CA ASP A 122 8.84 16.70 11.34
C ASP A 122 9.08 17.39 12.71
#